data_8fc2914198158081e8249c851463b147
#
_entry.id   8fc2914198158081e8249c851463b147
#
_cell.length_a   1.000
_cell.length_b   1.000
_cell.length_c   1.000
_cell.angle_alpha   90.00
_cell.angle_beta   90.00
_cell.angle_gamma   90.00
#
_symmetry.space_group_name_H-M   'P 1'
#
loop_
_entity.id
_entity.type
_entity.pdbx_description
1 polymer ?
#
loop_
_entity_poly.entity_id
_entity_poly.type
_entity_poly.pdbx_seq_one_letter_code
_entity_poly.pdbx_strand_id
1 'polypeptide(L)'
;MGGFFGVASKSDCVFDLFFGTDYHSHLGTKRGGMVVYGKDGFERAIHNIENAPFRTKFEHDVDEMKGNLGIGCISDTEPQPLIVRSHLGNFAISTVGRINNIDALVKEAFTNGTTHFLEMSGGDINPTELTAALINRRDSIPEGIRYAQSVIDGSMSMLLLTPEGIYAARDRLGRLPVLVGKHPDGSLCVSFESFAYHKLGYED
;
A
#
# COMPACT_ATOMS: atom_id res chain seq x y z
N MET A 1 6.67 12.73 1.27
CA MET A 1 7.13 11.34 1.29
C MET A 1 6.03 10.51 1.96
N GLY A 2 6.25 9.33 2.42
CA GLY A 2 5.22 8.52 3.06
C GLY A 2 5.82 7.27 3.68
N GLY A 3 4.98 6.42 4.26
CA GLY A 3 5.36 5.13 4.81
C GLY A 3 4.19 4.18 4.78
N PHE A 4 4.43 2.90 4.98
CA PHE A 4 3.39 1.89 4.99
C PHE A 4 3.61 0.86 6.09
N PHE A 5 2.51 0.19 6.44
CA PHE A 5 2.49 -0.97 7.32
C PHE A 5 1.54 -2.02 6.74
N GLY A 6 1.90 -3.28 6.82
CA GLY A 6 1.05 -4.39 6.41
C GLY A 6 1.08 -5.48 7.47
N VAL A 7 -0.03 -6.18 7.65
CA VAL A 7 -0.13 -7.26 8.64
C VAL A 7 -0.95 -8.41 8.11
N ALA A 8 -0.43 -9.62 8.29
CA ALA A 8 -1.11 -10.88 8.02
C ALA A 8 -1.18 -11.68 9.33
N SER A 9 -2.38 -11.83 9.87
CA SER A 9 -2.64 -12.44 11.18
C SER A 9 -3.56 -13.66 11.06
N LYS A 10 -3.55 -14.49 12.09
CA LYS A 10 -4.50 -15.59 12.27
C LYS A 10 -5.82 -15.13 12.90
N SER A 11 -5.81 -13.96 13.52
CA SER A 11 -6.96 -13.31 14.16
C SER A 11 -7.20 -11.94 13.53
N ASP A 12 -8.12 -11.16 14.09
CA ASP A 12 -8.34 -9.78 13.67
C ASP A 12 -7.06 -8.95 13.79
N CYS A 13 -6.72 -8.22 12.73
CA CYS A 13 -5.46 -7.46 12.65
C CYS A 13 -5.66 -5.94 12.71
N VAL A 14 -6.89 -5.46 12.86
CA VAL A 14 -7.23 -4.04 12.69
C VAL A 14 -6.43 -3.13 13.65
N PHE A 15 -6.28 -3.54 14.92
CA PHE A 15 -5.50 -2.76 15.89
C PHE A 15 -4.02 -2.70 15.54
N ASP A 16 -3.41 -3.81 15.15
CA ASP A 16 -2.01 -3.83 14.72
C ASP A 16 -1.79 -2.97 13.48
N LEU A 17 -2.71 -3.07 12.53
CA LEU A 17 -2.69 -2.24 11.32
C LEU A 17 -2.81 -0.75 11.65
N PHE A 18 -3.76 -0.40 12.51
CA PHE A 18 -4.01 0.97 12.93
C PHE A 18 -2.79 1.60 13.60
N PHE A 19 -2.26 0.96 14.64
CA PHE A 19 -1.10 1.48 15.35
C PHE A 19 0.17 1.42 14.50
N GLY A 20 0.36 0.34 13.73
CA GLY A 20 1.48 0.22 12.81
C GLY A 20 1.50 1.34 11.76
N THR A 21 0.34 1.70 11.23
CA THR A 21 0.21 2.83 10.29
C THR A 21 0.41 4.18 11.00
N ASP A 22 -0.19 4.35 12.18
CA ASP A 22 -0.04 5.57 12.99
C ASP A 22 1.42 5.86 13.35
N TYR A 23 2.20 4.83 13.67
CA TYR A 23 3.63 4.99 13.95
C TYR A 23 4.44 5.52 12.76
N HIS A 24 3.90 5.46 11.54
CA HIS A 24 4.49 6.08 10.36
C HIS A 24 3.95 7.51 10.07
N SER A 25 3.08 8.06 10.92
CA SER A 25 2.43 9.35 10.67
C SER A 25 3.40 10.54 10.63
N HIS A 26 4.61 10.39 11.17
CA HIS A 26 5.68 11.41 11.05
C HIS A 26 6.30 11.48 9.64
N LEU A 27 6.06 10.51 8.77
CA LEU A 27 6.61 10.44 7.41
C LEU A 27 5.78 11.21 6.38
N GLY A 28 4.61 11.71 6.76
CA GLY A 28 3.76 12.50 5.89
C GLY A 28 2.68 13.23 6.68
N THR A 29 2.11 14.27 6.05
CA THR A 29 1.22 15.21 6.74
C THR A 29 -0.14 15.36 6.09
N LYS A 30 -0.38 14.76 4.92
CA LYS A 30 -1.60 15.04 4.16
C LYS A 30 -2.68 13.99 4.31
N ARG A 31 -2.35 12.74 4.10
CA ARG A 31 -3.34 11.66 4.03
C ARG A 31 -2.86 10.40 4.74
N GLY A 32 -3.81 9.71 5.34
CA GLY A 32 -3.64 8.35 5.81
C GLY A 32 -4.71 7.44 5.22
N GLY A 33 -4.42 6.17 5.08
CA GLY A 33 -5.36 5.20 4.57
C GLY A 33 -5.10 3.79 5.10
N MET A 34 -6.17 3.03 5.25
CA MET A 34 -6.12 1.62 5.62
C MET A 34 -7.09 0.82 4.76
N VAL A 35 -6.69 -0.40 4.42
CA VAL A 35 -7.56 -1.43 3.84
C VAL A 35 -7.37 -2.71 4.63
N VAL A 36 -8.45 -3.34 5.02
CA VAL A 36 -8.45 -4.70 5.57
C VAL A 36 -9.18 -5.64 4.64
N TYR A 37 -8.82 -6.91 4.69
CA TYR A 37 -9.53 -7.99 4.05
C TYR A 37 -9.94 -9.03 5.08
N GLY A 38 -11.22 -9.36 5.10
CA GLY A 38 -11.81 -10.30 6.01
C GLY A 38 -12.99 -11.03 5.38
N LYS A 39 -13.88 -11.53 6.22
CA LYS A 39 -15.07 -12.31 5.81
C LYS A 39 -15.98 -11.55 4.84
N ASP A 40 -16.09 -10.24 5.01
CA ASP A 40 -16.97 -9.38 4.21
C ASP A 40 -16.24 -8.73 3.00
N GLY A 41 -15.00 -9.17 2.72
CA GLY A 41 -14.18 -8.68 1.61
C GLY A 41 -13.26 -7.54 2.01
N PHE A 42 -13.02 -6.61 1.08
CA PHE A 42 -12.18 -5.44 1.30
C PHE A 42 -12.97 -4.30 1.94
N GLU A 43 -12.48 -3.78 3.06
CA GLU A 43 -12.97 -2.56 3.70
C GLU A 43 -11.87 -1.52 3.71
N ARG A 44 -12.20 -0.28 3.28
CA ARG A 44 -11.22 0.80 3.12
C ARG A 44 -11.67 2.07 3.81
N ALA A 45 -10.73 2.73 4.51
CA ALA A 45 -10.87 4.10 5.00
C ALA A 45 -9.68 4.96 4.57
N ILE A 46 -9.95 6.18 4.11
CA ILE A 46 -8.93 7.18 3.76
C ILE A 46 -9.37 8.52 4.33
N HIS A 47 -8.47 9.18 5.06
CA HIS A 47 -8.72 10.49 5.66
C HIS A 47 -7.60 11.49 5.38
N ASN A 48 -7.98 12.76 5.31
CA ASN A 48 -7.05 13.87 5.40
C ASN A 48 -6.59 14.00 6.87
N ILE A 49 -5.28 14.06 7.09
CA ILE A 49 -4.66 14.16 8.41
C ILE A 49 -3.94 15.50 8.65
N GLU A 50 -4.16 16.51 7.77
CA GLU A 50 -3.52 17.82 7.89
C GLU A 50 -3.98 18.58 9.14
N ASN A 51 -5.25 18.42 9.53
CA ASN A 51 -5.88 19.19 10.60
C ASN A 51 -6.12 18.39 11.90
N ALA A 52 -5.86 17.10 11.89
CA ALA A 52 -5.98 16.24 13.07
C ALA A 52 -5.09 15.00 12.95
N PRO A 53 -4.57 14.47 14.07
CA PRO A 53 -3.74 13.28 14.05
C PRO A 53 -4.42 12.09 13.42
N PHE A 54 -3.61 11.19 12.85
CA PHE A 54 -4.08 9.92 12.26
C PHE A 54 -5.03 9.17 13.20
N ARG A 55 -4.66 9.00 14.47
CA ARG A 55 -5.48 8.29 15.48
C ARG A 55 -6.89 8.85 15.58
N THR A 56 -7.03 10.16 15.67
CA THR A 56 -8.33 10.81 15.81
C THR A 56 -9.20 10.61 14.56
N LYS A 57 -8.57 10.61 13.37
CA LYS A 57 -9.31 10.46 12.11
C LYS A 57 -9.81 9.05 11.88
N PHE A 58 -9.09 8.04 12.35
CA PHE A 58 -9.40 6.63 12.11
C PHE A 58 -10.05 5.91 13.30
N GLU A 59 -10.27 6.60 14.42
CA GLU A 59 -10.85 6.01 15.63
C GLU A 59 -12.17 5.27 15.37
N HIS A 60 -13.05 5.86 14.58
CA HIS A 60 -14.34 5.26 14.26
C HIS A 60 -14.19 4.07 13.30
N ASP A 61 -13.34 4.20 12.28
CA ASP A 61 -13.13 3.13 11.31
C ASP A 61 -12.58 1.87 11.97
N VAL A 62 -11.71 2.01 12.95
CA VAL A 62 -11.12 0.89 13.70
C VAL A 62 -12.17 0.06 14.44
N ASP A 63 -13.21 0.69 14.95
CA ASP A 63 -14.30 -0.01 15.65
C ASP A 63 -15.19 -0.81 14.68
N GLU A 64 -15.30 -0.38 13.44
CA GLU A 64 -16.15 -0.98 12.43
C GLU A 64 -15.43 -2.04 11.57
N MET A 65 -14.18 -1.78 11.20
CA MET A 65 -13.39 -2.66 10.33
C MET A 65 -13.11 -4.02 10.97
N LYS A 66 -13.15 -5.07 10.16
CA LYS A 66 -12.82 -6.46 10.56
C LYS A 66 -12.01 -7.15 9.47
N GLY A 67 -10.89 -7.74 9.86
CA GLY A 67 -10.08 -8.52 8.92
C GLY A 67 -8.84 -9.11 9.56
N ASN A 68 -8.27 -10.10 8.91
CA ASN A 68 -7.03 -10.76 9.33
C ASN A 68 -5.84 -10.43 8.43
N LEU A 69 -6.08 -9.73 7.33
CA LEU A 69 -5.08 -9.20 6.43
C LEU A 69 -5.32 -7.69 6.26
N GLY A 70 -4.27 -6.89 6.26
CA GLY A 70 -4.45 -5.45 6.07
C GLY A 70 -3.17 -4.75 5.63
N ILE A 71 -3.36 -3.64 4.90
CA ILE A 71 -2.30 -2.69 4.58
C ILE A 71 -2.75 -1.27 4.90
N GLY A 72 -1.82 -0.46 5.39
CA GLY A 72 -2.05 0.95 5.68
C GLY A 72 -0.88 1.80 5.20
N CYS A 73 -1.14 3.06 4.94
CA CYS A 73 -0.10 3.99 4.51
C CYS A 73 -0.37 5.43 4.94
N ILE A 74 0.70 6.16 5.00
CA ILE A 74 0.75 7.62 5.06
C ILE A 74 1.23 8.11 3.70
N SER A 75 0.55 9.10 3.12
CA SER A 75 0.87 9.65 1.80
C SER A 75 0.74 11.16 1.77
N ASP A 76 1.69 11.83 1.14
CA ASP A 76 1.65 13.27 0.88
C ASP A 76 1.15 13.60 -0.53
N THR A 77 0.88 12.62 -1.33
CA THR A 77 0.49 12.77 -2.74
C THR A 77 -0.95 12.35 -2.95
N GLU A 78 -1.16 11.18 -3.47
CA GLU A 78 -2.48 10.65 -3.77
C GLU A 78 -3.14 9.95 -2.58
N PRO A 79 -4.48 9.83 -2.57
CA PRO A 79 -5.19 8.96 -1.64
C PRO A 79 -4.81 7.49 -1.89
N GLN A 80 -4.46 6.78 -0.84
CA GLN A 80 -4.11 5.35 -0.85
C GLN A 80 -4.57 4.69 0.46
N PRO A 81 -4.68 3.34 0.49
CA PRO A 81 -4.50 2.37 -0.61
C PRO A 81 -5.58 2.45 -1.68
N LEU A 82 -5.26 2.04 -2.91
CA LEU A 82 -6.24 1.86 -3.99
C LEU A 82 -6.73 0.42 -4.00
N ILE A 83 -8.05 0.22 -4.19
CA ILE A 83 -8.61 -1.09 -4.47
C ILE A 83 -8.78 -1.24 -5.97
N VAL A 84 -8.18 -2.29 -6.53
CA VAL A 84 -8.10 -2.55 -7.97
C VAL A 84 -8.82 -3.84 -8.29
N ARG A 85 -9.67 -3.80 -9.30
CA ARG A 85 -10.26 -4.99 -9.92
C ARG A 85 -9.55 -5.30 -11.22
N SER A 86 -9.00 -6.49 -11.34
CA SER A 86 -8.22 -6.87 -12.52
C SER A 86 -8.41 -8.33 -12.90
N HIS A 87 -7.82 -8.74 -14.03
CA HIS A 87 -7.77 -10.14 -14.42
C HIS A 87 -6.92 -11.00 -13.46
N LEU A 88 -6.06 -10.38 -12.66
CA LEU A 88 -5.29 -11.04 -11.59
C LEU A 88 -6.10 -11.23 -10.29
N GLY A 89 -7.39 -10.88 -10.30
CA GLY A 89 -8.24 -10.81 -9.12
C GLY A 89 -8.34 -9.40 -8.55
N ASN A 90 -9.06 -9.26 -7.44
CA ASN A 90 -9.14 -8.02 -6.70
C ASN A 90 -7.94 -7.90 -5.76
N PHE A 91 -7.33 -6.74 -5.69
CA PHE A 91 -6.28 -6.45 -4.73
C PHE A 91 -6.30 -4.98 -4.30
N ALA A 92 -5.75 -4.70 -3.13
CA ALA A 92 -5.46 -3.33 -2.73
C ALA A 92 -3.96 -3.07 -2.84
N ILE A 93 -3.58 -1.85 -3.22
CA ILE A 93 -2.18 -1.47 -3.42
C ILE A 93 -1.85 -0.17 -2.70
N SER A 94 -0.70 -0.17 -2.05
CA SER A 94 -0.06 1.00 -1.44
C SER A 94 1.35 1.14 -1.97
N THR A 95 1.77 2.35 -2.28
CA THR A 95 3.11 2.63 -2.80
C THR A 95 3.78 3.76 -2.05
N VAL A 96 5.09 3.67 -1.91
CA VAL A 96 5.94 4.76 -1.43
C VAL A 96 7.12 4.88 -2.38
N GLY A 97 7.32 6.08 -2.93
CA GLY A 97 8.42 6.32 -3.85
C GLY A 97 8.16 7.43 -4.84
N ARG A 98 8.95 7.44 -5.88
CA ARG A 98 8.84 8.41 -6.98
C ARG A 98 9.14 7.73 -8.30
N ILE A 99 8.29 7.98 -9.29
CA ILE A 99 8.48 7.57 -10.68
C ILE A 99 8.95 8.78 -11.46
N ASN A 100 10.13 8.71 -12.07
CA ASN A 100 10.70 9.84 -12.84
C ASN A 100 10.23 9.82 -14.29
N ASN A 101 9.86 8.67 -14.83
CA ASN A 101 9.50 8.48 -16.24
C ASN A 101 7.99 8.27 -16.46
N ILE A 102 7.13 8.92 -15.64
CA ILE A 102 5.67 8.80 -15.72
C ILE A 102 5.17 9.05 -17.14
N ASP A 103 5.55 10.17 -17.76
CA ASP A 103 5.06 10.56 -19.10
C ASP A 103 5.37 9.51 -20.17
N ALA A 104 6.55 8.92 -20.11
CA ALA A 104 6.97 7.87 -21.04
C ALA A 104 6.13 6.58 -20.86
N LEU A 105 5.91 6.17 -19.62
CA LEU A 105 5.11 4.98 -19.29
C LEU A 105 3.64 5.16 -19.67
N VAL A 106 3.09 6.36 -19.43
CA VAL A 106 1.72 6.72 -19.79
C VAL A 106 1.54 6.74 -21.31
N LYS A 107 2.47 7.37 -22.03
CA LYS A 107 2.45 7.42 -23.50
C LYS A 107 2.49 6.01 -24.09
N GLU A 108 3.32 5.14 -23.55
CA GLU A 108 3.37 3.72 -23.95
C GLU A 108 2.05 3.01 -23.67
N ALA A 109 1.44 3.24 -22.50
CA ALA A 109 0.16 2.67 -22.13
C ALA A 109 -0.96 3.07 -23.11
N PHE A 110 -1.03 4.34 -23.48
CA PHE A 110 -2.03 4.85 -24.44
C PHE A 110 -1.79 4.39 -25.87
N THR A 111 -0.54 4.25 -26.29
CA THR A 111 -0.20 3.77 -27.64
C THR A 111 -0.70 2.35 -27.86
N ASN A 112 -0.70 1.52 -26.83
CA ASN A 112 -1.21 0.15 -26.87
C ASN A 112 -2.75 0.05 -26.77
N GLY A 113 -3.45 1.17 -26.64
CA GLY A 113 -4.91 1.31 -26.86
C GLY A 113 -5.82 0.66 -25.82
N THR A 114 -5.28 0.19 -24.69
CA THR A 114 -6.04 -0.64 -23.73
C THR A 114 -6.16 -0.05 -22.33
N THR A 115 -5.56 1.10 -22.06
CA THR A 115 -5.45 1.63 -20.70
C THR A 115 -6.06 3.03 -20.61
N HIS A 116 -6.81 3.26 -19.56
CA HIS A 116 -7.22 4.59 -19.09
C HIS A 116 -6.89 4.71 -17.62
N PHE A 117 -6.71 5.93 -17.14
CA PHE A 117 -6.46 6.24 -15.74
C PHE A 117 -7.67 6.99 -15.18
N LEU A 118 -8.21 6.50 -14.06
CA LEU A 118 -9.39 7.06 -13.42
C LEU A 118 -9.03 8.03 -12.29
N GLU A 119 -7.93 7.74 -11.61
CA GLU A 119 -7.48 8.54 -10.48
C GLU A 119 -6.42 9.55 -10.94
N MET A 120 -6.73 10.83 -10.77
CA MET A 120 -5.81 11.92 -11.03
C MET A 120 -5.49 12.66 -9.74
N SER A 121 -4.24 13.03 -9.54
CA SER A 121 -3.79 13.79 -8.40
C SER A 121 -3.33 15.18 -8.85
N GLY A 122 -4.15 16.20 -8.58
CA GLY A 122 -3.82 17.57 -8.95
C GLY A 122 -3.74 17.84 -10.48
N GLY A 123 -4.41 17.01 -11.29
CA GLY A 123 -4.35 17.08 -12.76
C GLY A 123 -3.33 16.12 -13.37
N ASP A 124 -2.52 15.47 -12.56
CA ASP A 124 -1.53 14.49 -12.99
C ASP A 124 -2.03 13.05 -12.74
N ILE A 125 -1.45 12.10 -13.47
CA ILE A 125 -1.76 10.68 -13.28
C ILE A 125 -1.26 10.22 -11.92
N ASN A 126 -2.11 9.49 -11.22
CA ASN A 126 -1.80 8.88 -9.92
C ASN A 126 -0.70 7.82 -10.07
N PRO A 127 0.48 7.99 -9.43
CA PRO A 127 1.58 7.04 -9.55
C PRO A 127 1.27 5.64 -9.03
N THR A 128 0.40 5.54 -8.02
CA THR A 128 -0.05 4.25 -7.47
C THR A 128 -0.93 3.51 -8.48
N GLU A 129 -1.84 4.23 -9.16
CA GLU A 129 -2.66 3.66 -10.23
C GLU A 129 -1.80 3.22 -11.43
N LEU A 130 -0.82 4.05 -11.82
CA LEU A 130 0.14 3.67 -12.86
C LEU A 130 0.90 2.40 -12.50
N THR A 131 1.35 2.27 -11.25
CA THR A 131 2.03 1.06 -10.78
C THR A 131 1.11 -0.15 -10.87
N ALA A 132 -0.15 -0.03 -10.45
CA ALA A 132 -1.15 -1.09 -10.60
C ALA A 132 -1.40 -1.47 -12.07
N ALA A 133 -1.47 -0.49 -12.96
CA ALA A 133 -1.62 -0.72 -14.40
C ALA A 133 -0.42 -1.48 -15.00
N LEU A 134 0.80 -1.17 -14.55
CA LEU A 134 2.00 -1.91 -14.96
C LEU A 134 1.98 -3.36 -14.48
N ILE A 135 1.56 -3.58 -13.22
CA ILE A 135 1.40 -4.93 -12.66
C ILE A 135 0.39 -5.74 -13.49
N ASN A 136 -0.71 -5.14 -13.87
CA ASN A 136 -1.76 -5.76 -14.68
C ASN A 136 -1.35 -6.15 -16.11
N ARG A 137 -0.16 -5.80 -16.56
CA ARG A 137 0.39 -6.22 -17.87
C ARG A 137 0.97 -7.64 -17.87
N ARG A 138 0.90 -8.36 -16.77
CA ARG A 138 1.44 -9.71 -16.63
C ARG A 138 0.36 -10.69 -16.13
N ASP A 139 0.66 -11.97 -16.21
CA ASP A 139 -0.29 -13.04 -15.91
C ASP A 139 -0.29 -13.44 -14.43
N SER A 140 0.61 -12.87 -13.63
CA SER A 140 0.64 -13.06 -12.18
C SER A 140 1.14 -11.80 -11.45
N ILE A 141 0.72 -11.64 -10.20
CA ILE A 141 1.17 -10.50 -9.35
C ILE A 141 2.70 -10.45 -9.21
N PRO A 142 3.41 -11.57 -8.91
CA PRO A 142 4.88 -11.53 -8.82
C PRO A 142 5.57 -11.11 -10.13
N GLU A 143 5.08 -11.57 -11.27
CA GLU A 143 5.60 -11.15 -12.57
C GLU A 143 5.28 -9.70 -12.88
N GLY A 144 4.08 -9.25 -12.53
CA GLY A 144 3.65 -7.85 -12.63
C GLY A 144 4.52 -6.91 -11.80
N ILE A 145 4.82 -7.28 -10.56
CA ILE A 145 5.72 -6.53 -9.69
C ILE A 145 7.12 -6.43 -10.31
N ARG A 146 7.69 -7.55 -10.77
CA ARG A 146 9.02 -7.55 -11.42
C ARG A 146 9.03 -6.69 -12.68
N TYR A 147 7.96 -6.74 -13.46
CA TYR A 147 7.82 -5.89 -14.63
C TYR A 147 7.77 -4.41 -14.27
N ALA A 148 6.90 -4.02 -13.34
CA ALA A 148 6.81 -2.65 -12.86
C ALA A 148 8.17 -2.13 -12.37
N GLN A 149 8.87 -2.91 -11.55
CA GLN A 149 10.23 -2.58 -11.09
C GLN A 149 11.26 -2.47 -12.21
N SER A 150 11.09 -3.20 -13.31
CA SER A 150 12.03 -3.16 -14.45
C SER A 150 11.88 -1.93 -15.33
N VAL A 151 10.66 -1.37 -15.42
CA VAL A 151 10.35 -0.22 -16.32
C VAL A 151 10.27 1.11 -15.60
N ILE A 152 10.04 1.11 -14.28
CA ILE A 152 10.03 2.33 -13.47
C ILE A 152 11.46 2.86 -13.32
N ASP A 153 11.69 4.08 -13.79
CA ASP A 153 12.86 4.87 -13.41
C ASP A 153 12.54 5.64 -12.14
N GLY A 154 13.27 5.34 -11.07
CA GLY A 154 13.05 5.94 -9.76
C GLY A 154 13.15 4.94 -8.61
N SER A 155 12.37 5.18 -7.57
CA SER A 155 12.24 4.31 -6.40
C SER A 155 10.77 4.04 -6.15
N MET A 156 10.38 2.77 -6.07
CA MET A 156 9.01 2.40 -5.77
C MET A 156 8.99 1.13 -4.93
N SER A 157 8.69 1.27 -3.65
CA SER A 157 8.34 0.16 -2.75
C SER A 157 6.83 0.06 -2.65
N MET A 158 6.30 -1.16 -2.55
CA MET A 158 4.86 -1.38 -2.61
C MET A 158 4.41 -2.53 -1.73
N LEU A 159 3.17 -2.41 -1.24
CA LEU A 159 2.41 -3.50 -0.64
C LEU A 159 1.17 -3.76 -1.49
N LEU A 160 0.90 -5.04 -1.78
CA LEU A 160 -0.34 -5.47 -2.41
C LEU A 160 -1.04 -6.45 -1.47
N LEU A 161 -2.28 -6.13 -1.12
CA LEU A 161 -3.15 -6.99 -0.32
C LEU A 161 -4.09 -7.74 -1.25
N THR A 162 -4.04 -9.05 -1.19
CA THR A 162 -4.94 -9.96 -1.90
C THR A 162 -5.75 -10.81 -0.90
N PRO A 163 -6.80 -11.51 -1.32
CA PRO A 163 -7.50 -12.46 -0.45
C PRO A 163 -6.60 -13.57 0.13
N GLU A 164 -5.49 -13.89 -0.53
CA GLU A 164 -4.58 -14.95 -0.15
C GLU A 164 -3.42 -14.47 0.75
N GLY A 165 -3.18 -13.14 0.82
CA GLY A 165 -2.09 -12.60 1.61
C GLY A 165 -1.55 -11.27 1.08
N ILE A 166 -0.36 -10.91 1.55
CA ILE A 166 0.30 -9.65 1.23
C ILE A 166 1.58 -9.91 0.43
N TYR A 167 1.70 -9.26 -0.71
CA TYR A 167 2.96 -9.13 -1.44
C TYR A 167 3.64 -7.83 -1.01
N ALA A 168 4.91 -7.92 -0.65
CA ALA A 168 5.74 -6.76 -0.35
C ALA A 168 6.93 -6.72 -1.30
N ALA A 169 7.15 -5.57 -1.92
CA ALA A 169 8.23 -5.43 -2.87
C ALA A 169 9.03 -4.15 -2.63
N ARG A 170 10.33 -4.31 -2.57
CA ARG A 170 11.32 -3.24 -2.47
C ARG A 170 11.72 -2.78 -3.87
N ASP A 171 12.11 -1.52 -4.03
CA ASP A 171 12.66 -1.05 -5.29
C ASP A 171 13.98 -1.76 -5.64
N ARG A 172 14.29 -1.82 -6.94
CA ARG A 172 15.48 -2.55 -7.45
C ARG A 172 16.80 -2.14 -6.82
N LEU A 173 16.93 -0.88 -6.43
CA LEU A 173 18.15 -0.33 -5.86
C LEU A 173 18.15 -0.38 -4.34
N GLY A 174 17.06 -0.83 -3.73
CA GLY A 174 16.93 -0.93 -2.29
C GLY A 174 17.02 0.40 -1.56
N ARG A 175 16.58 1.49 -2.18
CA ARG A 175 16.63 2.84 -1.60
C ARG A 175 15.62 3.05 -0.49
N LEU A 176 14.47 2.40 -0.60
CA LEU A 176 13.39 2.48 0.38
C LEU A 176 13.28 1.17 1.16
N PRO A 177 13.05 1.24 2.47
CA PRO A 177 13.00 0.04 3.29
C PRO A 177 11.73 -0.79 3.04
N VAL A 178 11.86 -2.08 3.20
CA VAL A 178 10.78 -3.06 3.38
C VAL A 178 11.30 -4.04 4.41
N LEU A 179 10.75 -3.99 5.60
CA LEU A 179 11.17 -4.77 6.76
C LEU A 179 10.06 -5.76 7.12
N VAL A 180 10.43 -6.96 7.48
CA VAL A 180 9.47 -8.02 7.86
C VAL A 180 9.67 -8.34 9.33
N GLY A 181 8.58 -8.33 10.09
CA GLY A 181 8.57 -8.75 11.49
C GLY A 181 7.65 -9.95 11.68
N LYS A 182 7.97 -10.77 12.68
CA LYS A 182 7.20 -11.93 13.10
C LYS A 182 6.77 -11.80 14.55
N HIS A 183 5.49 -11.99 14.80
CA HIS A 183 4.95 -12.04 16.16
C HIS A 183 4.98 -13.48 16.72
N PRO A 184 5.11 -13.67 18.05
CA PRO A 184 5.13 -15.00 18.68
C PRO A 184 3.93 -15.88 18.37
N ASP A 185 2.75 -15.31 18.09
CA ASP A 185 1.55 -16.04 17.68
C ASP A 185 1.58 -16.57 16.22
N GLY A 186 2.64 -16.19 15.48
CA GLY A 186 2.87 -16.55 14.09
C GLY A 186 2.33 -15.55 13.07
N SER A 187 1.78 -14.42 13.52
CA SER A 187 1.42 -13.29 12.63
C SER A 187 2.69 -12.67 12.04
N LEU A 188 2.56 -12.13 10.83
CA LEU A 188 3.65 -11.44 10.12
C LEU A 188 3.25 -10.00 9.84
N CYS A 189 4.21 -9.11 9.92
CA CYS A 189 4.04 -7.74 9.47
C CYS A 189 5.09 -7.33 8.45
N VAL A 190 4.76 -6.33 7.66
CA VAL A 190 5.69 -5.61 6.78
C VAL A 190 5.65 -4.15 7.15
N SER A 191 6.80 -3.55 7.34
CA SER A 191 6.91 -2.18 7.82
C SER A 191 7.93 -1.38 7.01
N PHE A 192 7.71 -0.07 6.95
CA PHE A 192 8.67 0.87 6.41
C PHE A 192 9.78 1.20 7.44
N GLU A 193 9.44 1.15 8.74
CA GLU A 193 10.37 1.41 9.84
C GLU A 193 10.27 0.34 10.93
N SER A 194 11.42 -0.09 11.48
CA SER A 194 11.49 -1.19 12.44
C SER A 194 10.84 -0.88 13.79
N PHE A 195 10.95 0.36 14.28
CA PHE A 195 10.38 0.70 15.58
C PHE A 195 8.87 0.48 15.64
N ALA A 196 8.16 0.62 14.52
CA ALA A 196 6.72 0.46 14.45
C ALA A 196 6.28 -0.95 14.83
N TYR A 197 6.91 -1.96 14.25
CA TYR A 197 6.55 -3.35 14.55
C TYR A 197 7.12 -3.84 15.88
N HIS A 198 8.29 -3.35 16.33
CA HIS A 198 8.81 -3.67 17.65
C HIS A 198 7.86 -3.20 18.77
N LYS A 199 7.23 -2.04 18.61
CA LYS A 199 6.22 -1.54 19.55
C LYS A 199 4.96 -2.40 19.63
N LEU A 200 4.69 -3.18 18.59
CA LEU A 200 3.56 -4.11 18.51
C LEU A 200 3.94 -5.54 18.92
N GLY A 201 5.18 -5.76 19.36
CA GLY A 201 5.64 -7.07 19.83
C GLY A 201 6.11 -8.00 18.71
N TYR A 202 6.33 -7.49 17.50
CA TYR A 202 6.97 -8.24 16.44
C TYR A 202 8.49 -8.15 16.55
N GLU A 203 9.17 -9.18 16.13
CA GLU A 203 10.64 -9.32 16.09
C GLU A 203 11.11 -9.48 14.65
N ASP A 204 12.41 -9.20 14.39
CA ASP A 204 13.06 -9.34 13.07
C ASP A 204 13.06 -10.79 12.57
#